data_41797364c08ae392286ce8c8938086a5
#
_entry.id   41797364c08ae392286ce8c8938086a5
#
_cell.length_a   1.000
_cell.length_b   1.000
_cell.length_c   1.000
_cell.angle_alpha   90.00
_cell.angle_beta   90.00
_cell.angle_gamma   90.00
#
_symmetry.space_group_name_H-M   'P 1'
#
loop_
_entity.id
_entity.type
_entity.pdbx_description
1 polymer ?
#
loop_
_entity_poly.entity_id
_entity_poly.type
_entity_poly.pdbx_seq_one_letter_code
_entity_poly.pdbx_strand_id
1 'polypeptide(L)'
;MNYFSNNINYIFLLIIIFSNLSFGKEFDQLFKINHKIESGQNIDTSLNRSFDDMIYRLSGSTKPSNVWKIINAGNARKDFITKYSIKNISGTSYIFTEFNQTLLEQTFFDLNIPIIGKSRPVYMIMLEVDDGLNSPYFVSETSSNNLDRLLQSQISELASKRGVFIVLPSFDLKDSENILSYNYLVEPEKYLESKYDYDQLISIKVIKTGINEWKVAGGLEAMLGSKNFNRDFLNVFFNMLDREVSTSLNLKTISYESNNNFSLKIANINSVNDYEKIKDLLFGIIGLNNIKINKFSNNTLFCEINFYGKLGSLLQEIDENSYLNLLNTSDLEEDISIEYKL
;
A
#
# COMPACT_ATOMS: atom_id res chain seq x y z
N MET A 1 39.50 -4.22 -31.26
CA MET A 1 39.39 -4.05 -29.81
C MET A 1 38.16 -3.22 -29.43
N ASN A 2 36.96 -3.55 -29.99
CA ASN A 2 35.72 -2.77 -29.81
C ASN A 2 34.46 -3.62 -29.48
N TYR A 3 34.65 -4.87 -29.03
CA TYR A 3 33.49 -5.75 -28.67
C TYR A 3 33.14 -5.76 -27.19
N PHE A 4 33.95 -5.16 -26.31
CA PHE A 4 33.70 -5.16 -24.86
C PHE A 4 32.86 -3.98 -24.37
N SER A 5 32.77 -2.91 -25.17
CA SER A 5 32.05 -1.68 -24.74
C SER A 5 30.52 -1.78 -24.85
N ASN A 6 29.99 -2.56 -25.79
CA ASN A 6 28.55 -2.62 -26.01
C ASN A 6 27.81 -3.54 -24.97
N ASN A 7 28.51 -4.58 -24.48
CA ASN A 7 27.87 -5.49 -23.48
C ASN A 7 27.71 -4.88 -22.09
N ILE A 8 28.55 -3.90 -21.73
CA ILE A 8 28.44 -3.21 -20.42
C ILE A 8 27.21 -2.32 -20.39
N ASN A 9 26.83 -1.69 -21.49
CA ASN A 9 25.64 -0.84 -21.57
C ASN A 9 24.34 -1.64 -21.48
N TYR A 10 24.29 -2.87 -22.00
CA TYR A 10 23.13 -3.74 -21.89
C TYR A 10 22.97 -4.31 -20.48
N ILE A 11 24.08 -4.64 -19.79
CA ILE A 11 24.06 -5.10 -18.40
C ILE A 11 23.61 -3.95 -17.47
N PHE A 12 24.02 -2.72 -17.73
CA PHE A 12 23.60 -1.55 -16.95
C PHE A 12 22.12 -1.19 -17.19
N LEU A 13 21.62 -1.35 -18.43
CA LEU A 13 20.21 -1.17 -18.76
C LEU A 13 19.32 -2.25 -18.10
N LEU A 14 19.82 -3.49 -18.04
CA LEU A 14 19.11 -4.61 -17.40
C LEU A 14 19.02 -4.43 -15.87
N ILE A 15 20.05 -3.89 -15.23
CA ILE A 15 20.07 -3.58 -13.79
C ILE A 15 19.10 -2.45 -13.43
N ILE A 16 18.93 -1.44 -14.32
CA ILE A 16 17.99 -0.33 -14.09
C ILE A 16 16.52 -0.78 -14.17
N ILE A 17 16.21 -1.82 -14.96
CA ILE A 17 14.84 -2.36 -15.06
C ILE A 17 14.46 -3.16 -13.82
N PHE A 18 15.40 -3.78 -13.12
CA PHE A 18 15.13 -4.54 -11.88
C PHE A 18 15.03 -3.69 -10.61
N SER A 19 15.39 -2.40 -10.64
CA SER A 19 15.42 -1.55 -9.44
C SER A 19 14.08 -0.95 -9.03
N ASN A 20 12.96 -1.30 -9.68
CA ASN A 20 11.62 -0.78 -9.35
C ASN A 20 10.55 -1.87 -9.17
N LEU A 21 10.92 -3.08 -8.80
CA LEU A 21 9.96 -4.05 -8.30
C LEU A 21 9.55 -3.61 -6.89
N SER A 22 8.52 -2.80 -6.80
CA SER A 22 7.84 -2.44 -5.57
C SER A 22 7.13 -3.68 -5.06
N PHE A 23 7.52 -4.17 -3.90
CA PHE A 23 6.89 -5.29 -3.22
C PHE A 23 5.66 -4.78 -2.46
N GLY A 24 4.57 -4.48 -3.17
CA GLY A 24 3.31 -4.24 -2.51
C GLY A 24 2.80 -5.52 -1.83
N LYS A 25 1.85 -5.40 -0.92
CA LYS A 25 1.19 -6.52 -0.25
C LYS A 25 -0.31 -6.50 -0.52
N GLU A 26 -0.93 -7.68 -0.72
CA GLU A 26 -2.37 -7.74 -0.92
C GLU A 26 -3.12 -7.27 0.33
N PHE A 27 -4.06 -6.33 0.14
CA PHE A 27 -4.88 -5.80 1.22
C PHE A 27 -6.24 -6.50 1.26
N ASP A 28 -6.32 -7.62 1.99
CA ASP A 28 -7.51 -8.49 2.08
C ASP A 28 -8.79 -7.77 2.52
N GLN A 29 -8.65 -6.67 3.25
CA GLN A 29 -9.77 -5.89 3.78
C GLN A 29 -10.12 -4.68 2.90
N LEU A 30 -9.76 -4.71 1.60
CA LEU A 30 -9.89 -3.54 0.73
C LEU A 30 -11.30 -2.95 0.71
N PHE A 31 -12.33 -3.81 0.66
CA PHE A 31 -13.74 -3.42 0.61
C PHE A 31 -14.44 -3.41 1.97
N LYS A 32 -13.67 -3.33 3.06
CA LYS A 32 -14.19 -3.23 4.43
C LYS A 32 -13.63 -2.00 5.12
N ILE A 33 -14.52 -1.17 5.67
CA ILE A 33 -14.17 0.02 6.45
C ILE A 33 -14.60 -0.21 7.89
N ASN A 34 -13.75 0.18 8.82
CA ASN A 34 -14.12 0.28 10.22
C ASN A 34 -13.71 1.65 10.77
N HIS A 35 -14.53 2.24 11.59
CA HIS A 35 -14.16 3.43 12.33
C HIS A 35 -14.98 3.57 13.62
N LYS A 36 -14.45 4.37 14.52
CA LYS A 36 -15.10 4.71 15.78
C LYS A 36 -16.36 5.54 15.52
N ILE A 37 -17.45 5.21 16.20
CA ILE A 37 -18.65 6.03 16.25
C ILE A 37 -18.46 7.09 17.34
N GLU A 38 -18.56 8.34 16.99
CA GLU A 38 -18.47 9.45 17.94
C GLU A 38 -19.74 9.51 18.81
N SER A 39 -19.60 9.96 20.05
CA SER A 39 -20.73 10.02 20.99
C SER A 39 -21.83 10.94 20.43
N GLY A 40 -23.07 10.39 20.33
CA GLY A 40 -24.20 11.10 19.76
C GLY A 40 -24.29 11.13 18.23
N GLN A 41 -23.37 10.48 17.53
CA GLN A 41 -23.41 10.40 16.06
C GLN A 41 -24.48 9.41 15.60
N ASN A 42 -25.29 9.80 14.59
CA ASN A 42 -26.25 8.93 13.95
C ASN A 42 -25.54 7.86 13.11
N ILE A 43 -26.13 6.66 13.04
CA ILE A 43 -25.65 5.52 12.25
C ILE A 43 -25.55 5.90 10.77
N ASP A 44 -26.54 6.59 10.21
CA ASP A 44 -26.52 7.03 8.80
C ASP A 44 -25.34 7.96 8.50
N THR A 45 -24.99 8.86 9.44
CA THR A 45 -23.79 9.71 9.29
C THR A 45 -22.52 8.86 9.28
N SER A 46 -22.44 7.82 10.15
CA SER A 46 -21.30 6.90 10.19
C SER A 46 -21.20 6.06 8.91
N LEU A 47 -22.32 5.60 8.36
CA LEU A 47 -22.36 4.87 7.09
C LEU A 47 -21.95 5.76 5.90
N ASN A 48 -22.40 7.01 5.88
CA ASN A 48 -21.99 7.99 4.88
C ASN A 48 -20.48 8.24 4.94
N ARG A 49 -19.92 8.39 6.13
CA ARG A 49 -18.46 8.51 6.33
C ARG A 49 -17.71 7.25 5.85
N SER A 50 -18.23 6.05 6.16
CA SER A 50 -17.65 4.80 5.67
C SER A 50 -17.60 4.75 4.15
N PHE A 51 -18.66 5.21 3.47
CA PHE A 51 -18.70 5.28 2.02
C PHE A 51 -17.65 6.28 1.48
N ASP A 52 -17.59 7.49 2.03
CA ASP A 52 -16.62 8.50 1.62
C ASP A 52 -15.17 8.00 1.81
N ASP A 53 -14.87 7.35 2.95
CA ASP A 53 -13.57 6.73 3.21
C ASP A 53 -13.29 5.57 2.24
N MET A 54 -14.29 4.79 1.82
CA MET A 54 -14.15 3.74 0.79
C MET A 54 -13.76 4.34 -0.56
N ILE A 55 -14.42 5.41 -0.99
CA ILE A 55 -14.08 6.07 -2.26
C ILE A 55 -12.67 6.66 -2.22
N TYR A 56 -12.26 7.26 -1.09
CA TYR A 56 -10.89 7.77 -0.91
C TYR A 56 -9.85 6.64 -0.95
N ARG A 57 -10.14 5.51 -0.32
CA ARG A 57 -9.27 4.32 -0.34
C ARG A 57 -9.08 3.76 -1.73
N LEU A 58 -10.17 3.60 -2.50
CA LEU A 58 -10.13 3.01 -3.83
C LEU A 58 -9.54 3.97 -4.87
N SER A 59 -9.84 5.27 -4.78
CA SER A 59 -9.32 6.25 -5.74
C SER A 59 -7.91 6.77 -5.40
N GLY A 60 -7.40 6.49 -4.20
CA GLY A 60 -6.15 7.05 -3.69
C GLY A 60 -6.22 8.55 -3.33
N SER A 61 -7.28 9.22 -3.69
CA SER A 61 -7.47 10.66 -3.53
C SER A 61 -8.37 10.97 -2.32
N THR A 62 -7.95 11.90 -1.48
CA THR A 62 -8.79 12.42 -0.36
C THR A 62 -9.71 13.57 -0.78
N LYS A 63 -9.72 13.91 -2.06
CA LYS A 63 -10.59 14.99 -2.58
C LYS A 63 -12.04 14.48 -2.68
N PRO A 64 -13.03 15.26 -2.20
CA PRO A 64 -14.45 14.86 -2.25
C PRO A 64 -15.04 14.81 -3.66
N SER A 65 -14.32 15.25 -4.68
CA SER A 65 -14.78 15.29 -6.08
C SER A 65 -15.27 13.93 -6.60
N ASN A 66 -14.58 12.83 -6.25
CA ASN A 66 -14.97 11.48 -6.69
C ASN A 66 -16.26 11.03 -6.01
N VAL A 67 -16.43 11.32 -4.72
CA VAL A 67 -17.67 11.06 -3.98
C VAL A 67 -18.84 11.81 -4.63
N TRP A 68 -18.67 13.11 -4.92
CA TRP A 68 -19.71 13.91 -5.56
C TRP A 68 -20.01 13.46 -6.99
N LYS A 69 -19.01 12.97 -7.74
CA LYS A 69 -19.21 12.41 -9.08
C LYS A 69 -20.15 11.21 -9.06
N ILE A 70 -19.99 10.31 -8.08
CA ILE A 70 -20.85 9.13 -7.89
C ILE A 70 -22.27 9.54 -7.49
N ILE A 71 -22.41 10.46 -6.52
CA ILE A 71 -23.72 10.90 -6.05
C ILE A 71 -24.48 11.67 -7.13
N ASN A 72 -23.81 12.55 -7.87
CA ASN A 72 -24.42 13.34 -8.93
C ASN A 72 -24.84 12.47 -10.14
N ALA A 73 -24.26 11.27 -10.29
CA ALA A 73 -24.70 10.27 -11.26
C ALA A 73 -25.98 9.52 -10.82
N GLY A 74 -26.58 9.88 -9.67
CA GLY A 74 -27.83 9.31 -9.19
C GLY A 74 -27.68 8.11 -8.24
N ASN A 75 -26.45 7.77 -7.81
CA ASN A 75 -26.21 6.67 -6.91
C ASN A 75 -26.37 7.07 -5.44
N ALA A 76 -27.07 6.29 -4.63
CA ALA A 76 -27.15 6.51 -3.21
C ALA A 76 -26.02 5.77 -2.48
N ARG A 77 -25.37 6.43 -1.48
CA ARG A 77 -24.25 5.86 -0.73
C ARG A 77 -24.50 4.45 -0.17
N LYS A 78 -25.72 4.23 0.33
CA LYS A 78 -26.11 2.95 0.95
C LYS A 78 -26.30 1.80 -0.05
N ASP A 79 -26.48 2.09 -1.32
CA ASP A 79 -26.64 1.04 -2.35
C ASP A 79 -25.35 0.22 -2.52
N PHE A 80 -24.22 0.80 -2.17
CA PHE A 80 -22.91 0.13 -2.20
C PHE A 80 -22.62 -0.71 -0.96
N ILE A 81 -23.41 -0.61 0.11
CA ILE A 81 -23.18 -1.30 1.37
C ILE A 81 -23.92 -2.64 1.35
N THR A 82 -23.15 -3.74 1.41
CA THR A 82 -23.73 -5.10 1.51
C THR A 82 -24.10 -5.47 2.94
N LYS A 83 -23.31 -5.01 3.90
CA LYS A 83 -23.49 -5.35 5.31
C LYS A 83 -22.84 -4.31 6.20
N TYR A 84 -23.44 -4.08 7.37
CA TYR A 84 -22.74 -3.38 8.45
C TYR A 84 -23.04 -4.01 9.80
N SER A 85 -22.16 -3.79 10.76
CA SER A 85 -22.35 -4.21 12.16
C SER A 85 -21.73 -3.19 13.11
N ILE A 86 -22.28 -3.08 14.31
CA ILE A 86 -21.73 -2.24 15.37
C ILE A 86 -21.19 -3.16 16.46
N LYS A 87 -19.95 -2.92 16.88
CA LYS A 87 -19.30 -3.66 17.97
C LYS A 87 -18.79 -2.69 19.01
N ASN A 88 -18.97 -3.04 20.28
CA ASN A 88 -18.34 -2.30 21.38
C ASN A 88 -17.03 -2.99 21.75
N ILE A 89 -15.92 -2.25 21.65
CA ILE A 89 -14.58 -2.71 21.97
C ILE A 89 -14.04 -1.81 23.07
N SER A 90 -13.83 -2.36 24.26
CA SER A 90 -13.31 -1.62 25.43
C SER A 90 -14.09 -0.33 25.74
N GLY A 91 -15.45 -0.39 25.66
CA GLY A 91 -16.31 0.76 25.94
C GLY A 91 -16.46 1.77 24.80
N THR A 92 -15.84 1.51 23.66
CA THR A 92 -15.94 2.36 22.46
C THR A 92 -16.70 1.61 21.36
N SER A 93 -17.74 2.25 20.79
CA SER A 93 -18.50 1.68 19.67
C SER A 93 -17.80 1.92 18.34
N TYR A 94 -17.69 0.85 17.56
CA TYR A 94 -17.15 0.86 16.21
C TYR A 94 -18.18 0.37 15.21
N ILE A 95 -18.24 1.00 14.05
CA ILE A 95 -19.00 0.51 12.90
C ILE A 95 -18.04 -0.21 11.94
N PHE A 96 -18.47 -1.40 11.51
CA PHE A 96 -17.80 -2.22 10.50
C PHE A 96 -18.73 -2.27 9.30
N THR A 97 -18.27 -1.77 8.17
CA THR A 97 -19.06 -1.66 6.94
C THR A 97 -18.37 -2.46 5.84
N GLU A 98 -19.12 -3.33 5.17
CA GLU A 98 -18.66 -4.13 4.03
C GLU A 98 -19.37 -3.66 2.76
N PHE A 99 -18.61 -3.49 1.68
CA PHE A 99 -19.06 -2.90 0.43
C PHE A 99 -19.14 -3.92 -0.71
N ASN A 100 -20.03 -3.67 -1.66
CA ASN A 100 -20.15 -4.45 -2.88
C ASN A 100 -19.01 -4.08 -3.83
N GLN A 101 -18.00 -4.97 -3.91
CA GLN A 101 -16.84 -4.80 -4.79
C GLN A 101 -17.26 -4.59 -6.24
N THR A 102 -18.05 -5.51 -6.80
CA THR A 102 -18.45 -5.48 -8.21
C THR A 102 -19.18 -4.17 -8.57
N LEU A 103 -20.08 -3.72 -7.70
CA LEU A 103 -20.82 -2.49 -7.95
C LEU A 103 -19.91 -1.24 -7.86
N LEU A 104 -18.96 -1.24 -6.93
CA LEU A 104 -17.96 -0.15 -6.83
C LEU A 104 -17.06 -0.11 -8.05
N GLU A 105 -16.48 -1.23 -8.46
CA GLU A 105 -15.61 -1.32 -9.64
C GLU A 105 -16.35 -0.88 -10.90
N GLN A 106 -17.59 -1.36 -11.11
CA GLN A 106 -18.41 -0.96 -12.24
C GLN A 106 -18.70 0.55 -12.22
N THR A 107 -19.03 1.12 -11.06
CA THR A 107 -19.29 2.56 -10.92
C THR A 107 -18.05 3.40 -11.20
N PHE A 108 -16.88 2.96 -10.74
CA PHE A 108 -15.61 3.62 -11.05
C PHE A 108 -15.32 3.60 -12.55
N PHE A 109 -15.56 2.45 -13.19
CA PHE A 109 -15.43 2.31 -14.64
C PHE A 109 -16.39 3.24 -15.39
N ASP A 110 -17.70 3.17 -15.12
CA ASP A 110 -18.74 3.93 -15.81
C ASP A 110 -18.55 5.45 -15.69
N LEU A 111 -18.03 5.88 -14.54
CA LEU A 111 -17.77 7.29 -14.27
C LEU A 111 -16.34 7.72 -14.61
N ASN A 112 -15.52 6.84 -15.17
CA ASN A 112 -14.09 7.09 -15.44
C ASN A 112 -13.37 7.69 -14.22
N ILE A 113 -13.52 7.04 -13.04
CA ILE A 113 -12.81 7.38 -11.82
C ILE A 113 -11.62 6.43 -11.72
N PRO A 114 -10.35 6.92 -11.66
CA PRO A 114 -9.20 6.04 -11.50
C PRO A 114 -9.30 5.20 -10.21
N ILE A 115 -8.89 3.94 -10.30
CA ILE A 115 -8.93 2.99 -9.18
C ILE A 115 -7.53 2.49 -8.84
N ILE A 116 -7.30 2.12 -7.58
CA ILE A 116 -6.09 1.45 -7.13
C ILE A 116 -6.44 0.01 -6.82
N GLY A 117 -5.63 -0.91 -7.31
CA GLY A 117 -5.79 -2.34 -7.13
C GLY A 117 -5.61 -2.83 -5.68
N LYS A 118 -5.56 -4.14 -5.49
CA LYS A 118 -5.36 -4.79 -4.18
C LYS A 118 -3.93 -4.66 -3.69
N SER A 119 -2.99 -4.52 -4.62
CA SER A 119 -1.57 -4.28 -4.34
C SER A 119 -1.37 -2.94 -3.65
N ARG A 120 -0.99 -2.98 -2.37
CA ARG A 120 -0.85 -1.76 -1.56
C ARG A 120 0.56 -1.62 -1.00
N PRO A 121 1.09 -0.38 -1.01
CA PRO A 121 2.45 -0.16 -0.52
C PRO A 121 2.59 -0.43 0.97
N VAL A 122 3.77 -0.91 1.34
CA VAL A 122 4.23 -1.09 2.72
C VAL A 122 5.19 0.03 3.08
N TYR A 123 4.81 0.87 4.05
CA TYR A 123 5.66 1.92 4.60
C TYR A 123 6.27 1.45 5.91
N MET A 124 7.60 1.46 5.99
CA MET A 124 8.33 1.27 7.23
C MET A 124 8.61 2.64 7.85
N ILE A 125 8.22 2.85 9.10
CA ILE A 125 8.53 4.08 9.85
C ILE A 125 9.66 3.81 10.81
N MET A 126 10.80 4.44 10.60
CA MET A 126 11.90 4.45 11.55
C MET A 126 11.92 5.80 12.28
N LEU A 127 11.46 5.82 13.51
CA LEU A 127 11.37 7.01 14.35
C LEU A 127 12.29 6.88 15.55
N GLU A 128 13.38 7.67 15.59
CA GLU A 128 14.29 7.81 16.71
C GLU A 128 13.89 9.00 17.59
N VAL A 129 13.85 8.81 18.89
CA VAL A 129 13.56 9.87 19.86
C VAL A 129 14.73 10.02 20.82
N ASP A 130 15.27 11.23 20.91
CA ASP A 130 16.32 11.66 21.83
C ASP A 130 15.78 12.80 22.71
N ASP A 131 15.44 12.51 23.95
CA ASP A 131 14.91 13.48 24.90
C ASP A 131 16.02 14.24 25.64
N GLY A 132 17.30 13.95 25.39
CA GLY A 132 18.47 14.53 26.00
C GLY A 132 18.66 14.13 27.47
N LEU A 133 17.83 13.27 28.04
CA LEU A 133 17.89 12.80 29.43
C LEU A 133 18.22 11.31 29.51
N ASN A 134 17.66 10.54 28.59
CA ASN A 134 17.84 9.10 28.47
C ASN A 134 18.60 8.77 27.19
N SER A 135 19.02 7.52 27.04
CA SER A 135 19.58 7.04 25.77
C SER A 135 18.50 7.17 24.68
N PRO A 136 18.88 7.61 23.47
CA PRO A 136 17.97 7.61 22.33
C PRO A 136 17.33 6.25 22.12
N TYR A 137 16.05 6.23 21.70
CA TYR A 137 15.34 4.99 21.44
C TYR A 137 14.54 5.07 20.15
N PHE A 138 14.26 3.90 19.56
CA PHE A 138 13.37 3.80 18.42
C PHE A 138 11.94 3.48 18.86
N VAL A 139 10.99 4.20 18.30
CA VAL A 139 9.57 3.85 18.47
C VAL A 139 9.30 2.51 17.78
N SER A 140 8.69 1.59 18.49
CA SER A 140 8.40 0.23 18.02
C SER A 140 6.96 -0.16 18.32
N GLU A 141 6.51 -1.28 17.76
CA GLU A 141 5.17 -1.83 18.05
C GLU A 141 4.96 -2.17 19.53
N THR A 142 6.03 -2.46 20.25
CA THR A 142 6.00 -2.86 21.67
C THR A 142 6.23 -1.70 22.63
N SER A 143 6.53 -0.51 22.13
CA SER A 143 6.78 0.68 22.96
C SER A 143 5.55 1.08 23.76
N SER A 144 5.75 1.49 25.04
CA SER A 144 4.67 1.78 25.98
C SER A 144 4.57 3.26 26.41
N ASN A 145 5.45 4.12 25.91
CA ASN A 145 5.42 5.55 26.18
C ASN A 145 4.13 6.19 25.67
N ASN A 146 3.73 7.32 26.23
CA ASN A 146 2.48 7.99 25.84
C ASN A 146 2.48 8.43 24.37
N LEU A 147 3.60 9.02 23.90
CA LEU A 147 3.78 9.41 22.50
C LEU A 147 3.67 8.19 21.58
N ASP A 148 4.34 7.10 21.93
CA ASP A 148 4.42 5.90 21.11
C ASP A 148 3.04 5.24 20.94
N ARG A 149 2.26 5.17 22.03
CA ARG A 149 0.87 4.65 21.96
C ARG A 149 -0.05 5.51 21.10
N LEU A 150 0.10 6.83 21.16
CA LEU A 150 -0.65 7.76 20.31
C LEU A 150 -0.26 7.59 18.84
N LEU A 151 1.03 7.45 18.54
CA LEU A 151 1.53 7.17 17.19
C LEU A 151 1.00 5.85 16.66
N GLN A 152 1.13 4.76 17.42
CA GLN A 152 0.62 3.43 17.02
C GLN A 152 -0.87 3.47 16.68
N SER A 153 -1.68 4.12 17.53
CA SER A 153 -3.12 4.24 17.31
C SER A 153 -3.46 5.01 16.04
N GLN A 154 -2.81 6.15 15.82
CA GLN A 154 -3.07 6.98 14.64
C GLN A 154 -2.50 6.39 13.36
N ILE A 155 -1.34 5.72 13.42
CA ILE A 155 -0.77 4.95 12.29
C ILE A 155 -1.77 3.87 11.86
N SER A 156 -2.30 3.10 12.79
CA SER A 156 -3.29 2.06 12.51
C SER A 156 -4.58 2.63 11.89
N GLU A 157 -5.05 3.79 12.38
CA GLU A 157 -6.22 4.47 11.82
C GLU A 157 -5.97 4.95 10.39
N LEU A 158 -4.82 5.60 10.13
CA LEU A 158 -4.44 6.07 8.79
C LEU A 158 -4.26 4.90 7.83
N ALA A 159 -3.53 3.86 8.23
CA ALA A 159 -3.32 2.66 7.43
C ALA A 159 -4.64 1.99 7.03
N SER A 160 -5.53 1.81 7.99
CA SER A 160 -6.88 1.27 7.75
C SER A 160 -7.69 2.17 6.82
N LYS A 161 -7.72 3.47 7.07
CA LYS A 161 -8.47 4.42 6.25
C LYS A 161 -7.98 4.48 4.80
N ARG A 162 -6.66 4.50 4.59
CA ARG A 162 -6.04 4.59 3.25
C ARG A 162 -5.91 3.24 2.55
N GLY A 163 -6.10 2.13 3.28
CA GLY A 163 -5.89 0.78 2.77
C GLY A 163 -4.44 0.53 2.34
N VAL A 164 -3.51 0.88 3.21
CA VAL A 164 -2.06 0.68 3.03
C VAL A 164 -1.47 0.02 4.27
N PHE A 165 -0.27 -0.50 4.15
CA PHE A 165 0.46 -1.03 5.29
C PHE A 165 1.44 0.03 5.80
N ILE A 166 1.31 0.38 7.08
CA ILE A 166 2.24 1.27 7.77
C ILE A 166 2.71 0.53 9.00
N VAL A 167 3.97 0.19 9.04
CA VAL A 167 4.56 -0.67 10.07
C VAL A 167 5.65 0.06 10.84
N LEU A 168 5.72 -0.20 12.14
CA LEU A 168 6.83 0.17 13.01
C LEU A 168 7.75 -1.04 13.15
N PRO A 169 9.07 -0.85 13.28
CA PRO A 169 9.97 -1.96 13.52
C PRO A 169 9.69 -2.58 14.90
N SER A 170 9.87 -3.89 15.00
CA SER A 170 9.87 -4.61 16.26
C SER A 170 11.32 -4.98 16.58
N PHE A 171 11.91 -4.28 17.55
CA PHE A 171 13.30 -4.49 17.96
C PHE A 171 13.35 -5.34 19.22
N ASP A 172 14.12 -6.44 19.17
CA ASP A 172 14.55 -7.20 20.34
C ASP A 172 15.91 -6.68 20.84
N LEU A 173 16.44 -7.30 21.91
CA LEU A 173 17.74 -6.93 22.46
C LEU A 173 18.88 -7.08 21.45
N LYS A 174 18.84 -8.14 20.62
CA LYS A 174 19.83 -8.42 19.59
C LYS A 174 19.76 -7.38 18.46
N ASP A 175 18.56 -6.97 18.09
CA ASP A 175 18.34 -5.90 17.10
C ASP A 175 18.96 -4.59 17.60
N SER A 176 18.72 -4.24 18.87
CA SER A 176 19.26 -3.04 19.47
C SER A 176 20.80 -3.04 19.52
N GLU A 177 21.41 -4.19 19.82
CA GLU A 177 22.86 -4.37 19.77
C GLU A 177 23.39 -4.27 18.33
N ASN A 178 22.70 -4.86 17.34
CA ASN A 178 23.10 -4.81 15.94
C ASN A 178 23.03 -3.38 15.37
N ILE A 179 21.97 -2.65 15.65
CA ILE A 179 21.82 -1.24 15.19
C ILE A 179 22.90 -0.35 15.78
N LEU A 180 23.33 -0.61 17.02
CA LEU A 180 24.43 0.08 17.67
C LEU A 180 25.82 -0.40 17.20
N SER A 181 25.89 -1.47 16.40
CA SER A 181 27.17 -1.92 15.82
C SER A 181 27.70 -0.89 14.81
N TYR A 182 29.03 -0.84 14.67
CA TYR A 182 29.71 0.14 13.80
C TYR A 182 29.15 0.19 12.38
N ASN A 183 28.75 -0.97 11.82
CA ASN A 183 28.26 -1.07 10.45
C ASN A 183 26.88 -0.41 10.24
N TYR A 184 26.06 -0.31 11.29
CA TYR A 184 24.69 0.23 11.21
C TYR A 184 24.54 1.58 11.95
N LEU A 185 25.54 2.00 12.72
CA LEU A 185 25.54 3.32 13.37
C LEU A 185 25.50 4.50 12.37
N VAL A 186 26.09 4.28 11.18
CA VAL A 186 26.15 5.29 10.11
C VAL A 186 24.95 5.19 9.17
N GLU A 187 24.44 3.97 8.95
CA GLU A 187 23.33 3.67 8.03
C GLU A 187 22.38 2.64 8.67
N PRO A 188 21.60 3.04 9.70
CA PRO A 188 20.68 2.13 10.40
C PRO A 188 19.58 1.58 9.47
N GLU A 189 19.28 2.29 8.36
CA GLU A 189 18.35 1.85 7.34
C GLU A 189 18.74 0.49 6.73
N LYS A 190 20.03 0.26 6.52
CA LYS A 190 20.55 -1.02 5.97
C LYS A 190 20.20 -2.22 6.85
N TYR A 191 20.10 -2.01 8.16
CA TYR A 191 19.65 -3.08 9.06
C TYR A 191 18.18 -3.42 8.82
N LEU A 192 17.34 -2.41 8.65
CA LEU A 192 15.92 -2.61 8.35
C LEU A 192 15.72 -3.29 7.00
N GLU A 193 16.45 -2.89 5.95
CA GLU A 193 16.43 -3.53 4.63
C GLU A 193 16.80 -5.02 4.68
N SER A 194 17.67 -5.42 5.60
CA SER A 194 18.05 -6.84 5.76
C SER A 194 17.02 -7.69 6.50
N LYS A 195 16.09 -7.06 7.22
CA LYS A 195 15.15 -7.74 8.14
C LYS A 195 13.69 -7.64 7.71
N TYR A 196 13.32 -6.59 7.00
CA TYR A 196 11.93 -6.29 6.67
C TYR A 196 11.78 -6.03 5.17
N ASP A 197 10.68 -6.52 4.62
CA ASP A 197 10.24 -6.18 3.27
C ASP A 197 9.33 -4.94 3.34
N TYR A 198 9.68 -3.86 2.62
CA TYR A 198 8.89 -2.65 2.51
C TYR A 198 9.15 -1.93 1.18
N ASP A 199 8.18 -1.15 0.73
CA ASP A 199 8.31 -0.35 -0.49
C ASP A 199 8.99 0.99 -0.22
N GLN A 200 8.74 1.57 0.96
CA GLN A 200 9.26 2.88 1.31
C GLN A 200 9.63 2.96 2.79
N LEU A 201 10.84 3.46 3.08
CA LEU A 201 11.28 3.80 4.42
C LEU A 201 11.09 5.28 4.68
N ILE A 202 10.48 5.62 5.81
CA ILE A 202 10.36 6.99 6.31
C ILE A 202 11.18 7.07 7.61
N SER A 203 12.36 7.65 7.51
CA SER A 203 13.28 7.82 8.65
C SER A 203 13.15 9.22 9.25
N ILE A 204 12.86 9.29 10.54
CA ILE A 204 12.64 10.54 11.28
C ILE A 204 13.41 10.48 12.59
N LYS A 205 14.07 11.59 12.91
CA LYS A 205 14.75 11.78 14.17
C LYS A 205 14.16 12.98 14.92
N VAL A 206 13.78 12.77 16.18
CA VAL A 206 13.18 13.76 17.06
C VAL A 206 14.16 14.02 18.21
N ILE A 207 14.71 15.24 18.30
CA ILE A 207 15.79 15.58 19.22
C ILE A 207 15.36 16.77 20.06
N LYS A 208 15.48 16.66 21.38
CA LYS A 208 15.30 17.78 22.29
C LYS A 208 16.55 18.66 22.27
N THR A 209 16.47 19.84 21.67
CA THR A 209 17.60 20.77 21.51
C THR A 209 17.71 21.79 22.61
N GLY A 210 16.67 21.92 23.44
CA GLY A 210 16.67 22.89 24.57
C GLY A 210 15.51 22.59 25.53
N ILE A 211 15.39 23.44 26.57
CA ILE A 211 14.36 23.27 27.61
C ILE A 211 12.96 23.32 26.99
N ASN A 212 12.74 24.21 26.01
CA ASN A 212 11.43 24.47 25.42
C ASN A 212 11.38 24.13 23.94
N GLU A 213 12.34 23.39 23.40
CA GLU A 213 12.47 23.22 21.97
C GLU A 213 12.84 21.78 21.56
N TRP A 214 12.19 21.29 20.52
CA TRP A 214 12.46 20.02 19.87
C TRP A 214 12.71 20.25 18.39
N LYS A 215 13.72 19.58 17.84
CA LYS A 215 14.00 19.52 16.41
C LYS A 215 13.53 18.17 15.86
N VAL A 216 12.81 18.21 14.77
CA VAL A 216 12.50 17.04 13.95
C VAL A 216 13.35 17.12 12.70
N ALA A 217 13.97 16.02 12.29
CA ALA A 217 14.85 15.95 11.13
C ALA A 217 14.66 14.62 10.38
N GLY A 218 15.09 14.54 9.11
CA GLY A 218 14.96 13.39 8.23
C GLY A 218 13.86 13.58 7.22
N GLY A 219 12.96 12.62 7.07
CA GLY A 219 11.80 12.70 6.16
C GLY A 219 10.82 13.84 6.49
N LEU A 220 10.96 14.45 7.65
CA LEU A 220 10.22 15.61 8.11
C LEU A 220 11.17 16.59 8.80
N GLU A 221 11.08 17.89 8.46
CA GLU A 221 11.82 18.94 9.16
C GLU A 221 10.87 19.90 9.86
N ALA A 222 11.04 20.06 11.18
CA ALA A 222 10.26 21.00 11.99
C ALA A 222 10.99 21.41 13.28
N MET A 223 10.64 22.59 13.79
CA MET A 223 11.01 23.03 15.14
C MET A 223 9.71 23.16 15.95
N LEU A 224 9.63 22.47 17.09
CA LEU A 224 8.42 22.35 17.88
C LEU A 224 8.66 22.77 19.33
N GLY A 225 7.66 23.41 19.94
CA GLY A 225 7.71 23.79 21.33
C GLY A 225 7.40 22.64 22.29
N SER A 226 8.07 22.59 23.43
CA SER A 226 7.90 21.51 24.43
C SER A 226 6.49 21.46 25.05
N LYS A 227 5.79 22.61 25.18
CA LYS A 227 4.50 22.71 25.90
C LYS A 227 3.40 21.79 25.32
N ASN A 228 3.32 21.67 24.00
CA ASN A 228 2.33 20.88 23.30
C ASN A 228 2.97 19.88 22.32
N PHE A 229 4.20 19.47 22.61
CA PHE A 229 5.04 18.71 21.68
C PHE A 229 4.31 17.53 21.05
N ASN A 230 3.72 16.63 21.85
CA ASN A 230 3.06 15.44 21.31
C ASN A 230 1.97 15.79 20.28
N ARG A 231 1.11 16.76 20.60
CA ARG A 231 0.04 17.18 19.69
C ARG A 231 0.59 17.78 18.40
N ASP A 232 1.54 18.69 18.55
CA ASP A 232 2.09 19.45 17.41
C ASP A 232 2.93 18.53 16.52
N PHE A 233 3.71 17.61 17.12
CA PHE A 233 4.44 16.58 16.40
C PHE A 233 3.51 15.64 15.63
N LEU A 234 2.48 15.08 16.28
CA LEU A 234 1.51 14.21 15.63
C LEU A 234 0.84 14.90 14.44
N ASN A 235 0.42 16.16 14.57
CA ASN A 235 -0.18 16.90 13.48
C ASN A 235 0.76 17.05 12.27
N VAL A 236 2.01 17.44 12.48
CA VAL A 236 2.98 17.62 11.39
C VAL A 236 3.35 16.29 10.75
N PHE A 237 3.56 15.26 11.59
CA PHE A 237 3.91 13.90 11.16
C PHE A 237 2.81 13.28 10.30
N PHE A 238 1.55 13.29 10.77
CA PHE A 238 0.47 12.67 10.01
C PHE A 238 0.09 13.46 8.75
N ASN A 239 0.24 14.76 8.72
CA ASN A 239 0.09 15.54 7.49
C ASN A 239 1.16 15.18 6.44
N MET A 240 2.40 14.98 6.87
CA MET A 240 3.47 14.50 6.00
C MET A 240 3.17 13.08 5.51
N LEU A 241 2.86 12.17 6.42
CA LEU A 241 2.61 10.76 6.10
C LEU A 241 1.43 10.58 5.14
N ASP A 242 0.31 11.28 5.35
CA ASP A 242 -0.85 11.22 4.43
C ASP A 242 -0.50 11.77 3.03
N ARG A 243 0.37 12.79 2.96
CA ARG A 243 0.88 13.30 1.68
C ARG A 243 1.76 12.26 0.96
N GLU A 244 2.69 11.61 1.67
CA GLU A 244 3.56 10.58 1.09
C GLU A 244 2.72 9.38 0.59
N VAL A 245 1.77 8.92 1.41
CA VAL A 245 0.81 7.87 1.03
C VAL A 245 0.01 8.29 -0.21
N SER A 246 -0.51 9.52 -0.24
CA SER A 246 -1.29 10.01 -1.39
C SER A 246 -0.45 10.07 -2.67
N THR A 247 0.80 10.50 -2.58
CA THR A 247 1.72 10.57 -3.72
C THR A 247 2.01 9.19 -4.28
N SER A 248 2.34 8.23 -3.41
CA SER A 248 2.62 6.85 -3.81
C SER A 248 1.39 6.16 -4.41
N LEU A 249 0.21 6.31 -3.79
CA LEU A 249 -1.03 5.73 -4.31
C LEU A 249 -1.41 6.30 -5.68
N ASN A 250 -1.18 7.59 -5.93
CA ASN A 250 -1.45 8.21 -7.23
C ASN A 250 -0.60 7.61 -8.36
N LEU A 251 0.62 7.13 -8.06
CA LEU A 251 1.48 6.47 -9.04
C LEU A 251 0.98 5.05 -9.40
N LYS A 252 0.22 4.42 -8.50
CA LYS A 252 -0.34 3.08 -8.68
C LYS A 252 -1.78 3.07 -9.22
N THR A 253 -2.34 4.24 -9.59
CA THR A 253 -3.70 4.31 -10.12
C THR A 253 -3.84 3.68 -11.49
N ILE A 254 -4.89 2.87 -11.64
CA ILE A 254 -5.34 2.28 -12.89
C ILE A 254 -6.34 3.25 -13.52
N SER A 255 -6.03 3.74 -14.72
CA SER A 255 -6.91 4.65 -15.47
C SER A 255 -7.65 3.89 -16.55
N TYR A 256 -8.96 4.00 -16.58
CA TYR A 256 -9.81 3.38 -17.60
C TYR A 256 -9.68 4.01 -19.00
N GLU A 257 -8.88 5.07 -19.15
CA GLU A 257 -8.55 5.67 -20.44
C GLU A 257 -7.49 4.88 -21.22
N SER A 258 -6.69 4.07 -20.52
CA SER A 258 -5.63 3.26 -21.14
C SER A 258 -6.02 1.78 -21.12
N ASN A 259 -6.11 1.17 -22.30
CA ASN A 259 -6.43 -0.24 -22.46
C ASN A 259 -5.27 -0.93 -23.18
N ASN A 260 -4.62 -1.87 -22.49
CA ASN A 260 -3.43 -2.55 -23.00
C ASN A 260 -3.67 -4.06 -23.06
N ASN A 261 -3.08 -4.71 -24.06
CA ASN A 261 -3.11 -6.15 -24.21
C ASN A 261 -1.76 -6.75 -23.81
N PHE A 262 -1.83 -7.84 -23.06
CA PHE A 262 -0.66 -8.58 -22.60
C PHE A 262 -0.84 -10.07 -22.88
N SER A 263 0.20 -10.71 -23.41
CA SER A 263 0.25 -12.17 -23.53
C SER A 263 0.80 -12.75 -22.23
N LEU A 264 0.05 -13.65 -21.60
CA LEU A 264 0.41 -14.29 -20.34
C LEU A 264 0.61 -15.78 -20.53
N LYS A 265 1.73 -16.30 -20.03
CA LYS A 265 2.06 -17.71 -20.00
C LYS A 265 2.29 -18.16 -18.58
N ILE A 266 1.54 -19.14 -18.09
CA ILE A 266 1.68 -19.69 -16.73
C ILE A 266 2.00 -21.17 -16.84
N ALA A 267 3.18 -21.57 -16.38
CA ALA A 267 3.68 -22.94 -16.42
C ALA A 267 3.45 -23.69 -15.10
N ASN A 268 3.63 -25.02 -15.12
CA ASN A 268 3.53 -25.93 -13.98
C ASN A 268 2.12 -26.12 -13.40
N ILE A 269 1.07 -25.97 -14.19
CA ILE A 269 -0.30 -26.26 -13.79
C ILE A 269 -0.52 -27.77 -13.84
N ASN A 270 -0.40 -28.44 -12.69
CA ASN A 270 -0.38 -29.90 -12.61
C ASN A 270 -1.73 -30.52 -12.21
N SER A 271 -2.67 -29.69 -11.73
CA SER A 271 -3.98 -30.15 -11.26
C SER A 271 -5.10 -29.19 -11.65
N VAL A 272 -6.33 -29.69 -11.61
CA VAL A 272 -7.54 -28.84 -11.78
C VAL A 272 -7.62 -27.78 -10.69
N ASN A 273 -7.19 -28.12 -9.48
CA ASN A 273 -7.16 -27.16 -8.36
C ASN A 273 -6.18 -26.00 -8.60
N ASP A 274 -5.02 -26.27 -9.22
CA ASP A 274 -4.07 -25.23 -9.62
C ASP A 274 -4.69 -24.28 -10.64
N TYR A 275 -5.37 -24.90 -11.65
CA TYR A 275 -6.07 -24.13 -12.68
C TYR A 275 -7.17 -23.21 -12.09
N GLU A 276 -8.02 -23.73 -11.18
CA GLU A 276 -9.06 -22.93 -10.55
C GLU A 276 -8.48 -21.80 -9.70
N LYS A 277 -7.42 -22.05 -8.95
CA LYS A 277 -6.71 -21.00 -8.18
C LYS A 277 -6.18 -19.89 -9.09
N ILE A 278 -5.53 -20.24 -10.20
CA ILE A 278 -5.03 -19.28 -11.18
C ILE A 278 -6.18 -18.47 -11.78
N LYS A 279 -7.26 -19.15 -12.13
CA LYS A 279 -8.45 -18.51 -12.66
C LYS A 279 -9.04 -17.51 -11.67
N ASP A 280 -9.24 -17.90 -10.42
CA ASP A 280 -9.75 -17.02 -9.35
C ASP A 280 -8.83 -15.82 -9.12
N LEU A 281 -7.51 -16.03 -9.15
CA LEU A 281 -6.52 -14.97 -9.08
C LEU A 281 -6.68 -13.98 -10.23
N LEU A 282 -6.65 -14.47 -11.46
CA LEU A 282 -6.72 -13.61 -12.65
C LEU A 282 -8.04 -12.85 -12.73
N PHE A 283 -9.17 -13.50 -12.46
CA PHE A 283 -10.47 -12.81 -12.42
C PHE A 283 -10.67 -11.89 -11.23
N GLY A 284 -9.82 -12.00 -10.19
CA GLY A 284 -9.79 -11.10 -9.04
C GLY A 284 -8.96 -9.82 -9.24
N ILE A 285 -8.25 -9.67 -10.37
CA ILE A 285 -7.42 -8.51 -10.67
C ILE A 285 -8.31 -7.28 -10.94
N ILE A 286 -8.13 -6.23 -10.17
CA ILE A 286 -8.82 -4.95 -10.37
C ILE A 286 -8.26 -4.26 -11.61
N GLY A 287 -9.14 -3.76 -12.47
CA GLY A 287 -8.75 -3.15 -13.74
C GLY A 287 -8.64 -4.13 -14.91
N LEU A 288 -8.95 -5.40 -14.68
CA LEU A 288 -9.07 -6.38 -15.75
C LEU A 288 -10.33 -6.09 -16.57
N ASN A 289 -10.17 -5.95 -17.89
CA ASN A 289 -11.30 -5.83 -18.81
C ASN A 289 -11.74 -7.19 -19.36
N ASN A 290 -10.78 -8.00 -19.83
CA ASN A 290 -11.07 -9.32 -20.41
C ASN A 290 -9.85 -10.25 -20.30
N ILE A 291 -10.16 -11.56 -20.18
CA ILE A 291 -9.17 -12.65 -20.32
C ILE A 291 -9.64 -13.59 -21.39
N LYS A 292 -8.80 -13.87 -22.38
CA LYS A 292 -9.04 -14.85 -23.41
C LYS A 292 -8.03 -15.98 -23.28
N ILE A 293 -8.51 -17.17 -22.92
CA ILE A 293 -7.68 -18.37 -22.88
C ILE A 293 -7.50 -18.86 -24.31
N ASN A 294 -6.26 -18.84 -24.81
CA ASN A 294 -5.92 -19.24 -26.16
C ASN A 294 -5.62 -20.74 -26.25
N LYS A 295 -4.91 -21.27 -25.23
CA LYS A 295 -4.46 -22.65 -25.25
C LYS A 295 -4.08 -23.14 -23.84
N PHE A 296 -4.32 -24.42 -23.59
CA PHE A 296 -3.72 -25.15 -22.48
C PHE A 296 -2.97 -26.37 -23.03
N SER A 297 -1.68 -26.46 -22.86
CA SER A 297 -0.85 -27.58 -23.32
C SER A 297 0.42 -27.73 -22.52
N ASN A 298 0.84 -28.97 -22.28
CA ASN A 298 2.06 -29.30 -21.52
C ASN A 298 2.09 -28.61 -20.15
N ASN A 299 0.99 -28.69 -19.39
CA ASN A 299 0.83 -28.07 -18.08
C ASN A 299 1.05 -26.55 -18.08
N THR A 300 0.81 -25.90 -19.22
CA THR A 300 1.00 -24.46 -19.41
C THR A 300 -0.27 -23.83 -19.96
N LEU A 301 -0.71 -22.76 -19.32
CA LEU A 301 -1.81 -21.89 -19.75
C LEU A 301 -1.25 -20.74 -20.57
N PHE A 302 -1.83 -20.50 -21.74
CA PHE A 302 -1.58 -19.35 -22.59
C PHE A 302 -2.84 -18.52 -22.69
N CYS A 303 -2.81 -17.28 -22.29
CA CYS A 303 -3.94 -16.37 -22.38
C CYS A 303 -3.52 -14.95 -22.79
N GLU A 304 -4.46 -14.21 -23.34
CA GLU A 304 -4.38 -12.79 -23.58
C GLU A 304 -5.17 -12.08 -22.50
N ILE A 305 -4.53 -11.07 -21.89
CA ILE A 305 -5.14 -10.22 -20.87
C ILE A 305 -5.31 -8.82 -21.46
N ASN A 306 -6.54 -8.31 -21.37
CA ASN A 306 -6.85 -6.93 -21.66
C ASN A 306 -7.00 -6.18 -20.32
N PHE A 307 -6.18 -5.17 -20.06
CA PHE A 307 -6.05 -4.52 -18.76
C PHE A 307 -6.00 -2.99 -18.86
N TYR A 308 -6.75 -2.32 -17.99
CA TYR A 308 -6.79 -0.86 -17.89
C TYR A 308 -5.62 -0.32 -17.05
N GLY A 309 -4.41 -0.48 -17.49
CA GLY A 309 -3.26 -0.02 -16.74
C GLY A 309 -1.95 -0.33 -17.44
N LYS A 310 -0.86 0.05 -16.81
CA LYS A 310 0.48 -0.23 -17.30
C LYS A 310 0.90 -1.64 -16.90
N LEU A 311 1.89 -2.21 -17.62
CA LEU A 311 2.50 -3.50 -17.31
C LEU A 311 2.91 -3.60 -15.82
N GLY A 312 3.57 -2.59 -15.27
CA GLY A 312 4.01 -2.59 -13.87
C GLY A 312 2.86 -2.76 -12.87
N SER A 313 1.70 -2.14 -13.13
CA SER A 313 0.52 -2.31 -12.27
C SER A 313 -0.06 -3.72 -12.37
N LEU A 314 -0.07 -4.33 -13.58
CA LEU A 314 -0.51 -5.70 -13.76
C LEU A 314 0.41 -6.70 -13.06
N LEU A 315 1.73 -6.54 -13.20
CA LEU A 315 2.73 -7.37 -12.54
C LEU A 315 2.57 -7.30 -11.01
N GLN A 316 2.39 -6.11 -10.44
CA GLN A 316 2.16 -5.94 -9.02
C GLN A 316 0.92 -6.68 -8.52
N GLU A 317 -0.20 -6.64 -9.26
CA GLU A 317 -1.43 -7.36 -8.89
C GLU A 317 -1.27 -8.89 -8.97
N ILE A 318 -0.38 -9.39 -9.85
CA ILE A 318 -0.11 -10.84 -9.98
C ILE A 318 0.94 -11.30 -8.96
N ASP A 319 2.04 -10.57 -8.80
CA ASP A 319 3.21 -11.00 -8.00
C ASP A 319 2.93 -11.06 -6.49
N GLU A 320 1.95 -10.30 -6.01
CA GLU A 320 1.58 -10.31 -4.59
C GLU A 320 0.88 -11.59 -4.15
N ASN A 321 0.36 -12.32 -5.10
CA ASN A 321 -0.12 -13.66 -4.85
C ASN A 321 1.08 -14.62 -4.85
N SER A 322 1.46 -15.09 -3.67
CA SER A 322 2.58 -16.03 -3.44
C SER A 322 2.51 -17.37 -4.22
N TYR A 323 1.49 -17.53 -5.07
CA TYR A 323 1.31 -18.73 -5.90
C TYR A 323 2.06 -18.67 -7.22
N LEU A 324 2.36 -17.48 -7.74
CA LEU A 324 2.99 -17.31 -9.04
C LEU A 324 4.34 -16.64 -8.89
N ASN A 325 5.36 -17.23 -9.52
CA ASN A 325 6.70 -16.67 -9.56
C ASN A 325 6.97 -16.15 -10.97
N LEU A 326 7.30 -14.88 -11.08
CA LEU A 326 7.69 -14.25 -12.34
C LEU A 326 9.01 -14.87 -12.84
N LEU A 327 8.99 -15.39 -14.07
CA LEU A 327 10.17 -15.94 -14.71
C LEU A 327 10.81 -14.95 -15.67
N ASN A 328 9.99 -14.33 -16.51
CA ASN A 328 10.49 -13.44 -17.57
C ASN A 328 9.41 -12.46 -18.03
N THR A 329 9.85 -11.27 -18.45
CA THR A 329 9.04 -10.32 -19.20
C THR A 329 9.78 -9.98 -20.47
N SER A 330 9.16 -10.16 -21.64
CA SER A 330 9.73 -9.75 -22.93
C SER A 330 8.84 -8.70 -23.57
N ASP A 331 9.47 -7.59 -23.98
CA ASP A 331 8.85 -6.50 -24.73
C ASP A 331 9.35 -6.61 -26.18
N LEU A 332 8.53 -7.16 -27.04
CA LEU A 332 8.79 -7.34 -28.47
C LEU A 332 7.85 -6.43 -29.24
N GLU A 333 8.27 -5.23 -29.51
CA GLU A 333 7.74 -4.13 -30.36
C GLU A 333 6.18 -3.98 -30.50
N GLU A 334 5.35 -5.02 -30.33
CA GLU A 334 3.88 -4.95 -30.31
C GLU A 334 3.22 -5.97 -29.33
N ASP A 335 4.01 -6.93 -28.77
CA ASP A 335 3.48 -7.97 -27.86
C ASP A 335 4.33 -8.05 -26.59
N ILE A 336 3.77 -7.56 -25.49
CA ILE A 336 4.38 -7.76 -24.17
C ILE A 336 3.98 -9.14 -23.67
N SER A 337 4.96 -10.05 -23.54
CA SER A 337 4.72 -11.38 -23.01
C SER A 337 5.28 -11.52 -21.59
N ILE A 338 4.48 -12.12 -20.72
CA ILE A 338 4.78 -12.32 -19.30
C ILE A 338 4.79 -13.82 -19.04
N GLU A 339 5.85 -14.35 -18.44
CA GLU A 339 5.95 -15.75 -18.09
C GLU A 339 5.97 -15.93 -16.58
N TYR A 340 5.05 -16.73 -16.06
CA TYR A 340 4.96 -17.14 -14.66
C TYR A 340 5.11 -18.65 -14.49
N LYS A 341 5.47 -19.04 -13.28
CA LYS A 341 5.51 -20.43 -12.83
C LYS A 341 4.80 -20.54 -11.48
N LEU A 342 4.02 -21.60 -11.33
CA LEU A 342 3.38 -22.01 -10.10
C LEU A 342 4.39 -22.63 -9.14
#